data_2ffad33ff20e538275ab891a62322b21
#
_entry.id   2ffad33ff20e538275ab891a62322b21
#
_cell.length_a   1.000
_cell.length_b   1.000
_cell.length_c   1.000
_cell.angle_alpha   90.00
_cell.angle_beta   90.00
_cell.angle_gamma   90.00
#
_symmetry.space_group_name_H-M   'P 1'
#
loop_
_entity.id
_entity.type
_entity.pdbx_description
1 polymer ?
#
loop_
_entity_poly.entity_id
_entity_poly.type
_entity_poly.pdbx_seq_one_letter_code
_entity_poly.pdbx_strand_id
1 'polypeptide(L)'
;MRVWAVANQKGGVGKTTTSIALAGLLAEAGKRVVVVDLDPHGSMTSYFGHDPDMLEHSCFDLFLNKGFVPDGLPGQLLLPTSDKRISLLPSSTALATLERQSPGQSGLGLVIAKSLAQLWQDFDYAIIDSPPLLGVLMVNALAASQQLAIPVQTEFLAVKGLERMVNTLAMINRSRKVPLPYTIVPTLFDRRTQASMGTLKLLRDSYPEHVWKAYIPVDTRLRDASRAGLTPSQFDNKSRGVLAYRTLLKHMLTEQLVGQVA
;
A
#
# COMPACT_ATOMS: atom_id res chain seq x y z
N MET A 1 -2.22 -15.84 5.68
CA MET A 1 -2.37 -14.49 5.07
C MET A 1 -1.02 -13.98 4.58
N ARG A 2 -0.94 -13.28 3.45
CA ARG A 2 0.25 -12.60 2.94
C ARG A 2 0.07 -11.10 3.07
N VAL A 3 1.10 -10.38 3.54
CA VAL A 3 1.02 -8.95 3.82
C VAL A 3 1.91 -8.17 2.86
N TRP A 4 1.31 -7.27 2.08
CA TRP A 4 2.00 -6.37 1.17
C TRP A 4 1.82 -4.92 1.61
N ALA A 5 2.87 -4.11 1.55
CA ALA A 5 2.76 -2.66 1.70
C ALA A 5 2.87 -1.97 0.36
N VAL A 6 2.19 -0.85 0.24
CA VAL A 6 2.35 0.12 -0.84
C VAL A 6 2.82 1.43 -0.22
N ALA A 7 4.08 1.80 -0.43
CA ALA A 7 4.68 2.95 0.24
C ALA A 7 5.57 3.78 -0.69
N ASN A 8 5.56 5.08 -0.52
CA ASN A 8 6.52 6.03 -1.06
C ASN A 8 6.41 7.35 -0.28
N GLN A 9 7.55 8.01 -0.05
CA GLN A 9 7.62 9.29 0.66
C GLN A 9 7.17 10.50 -0.19
N LYS A 10 6.67 10.27 -1.39
CA LYS A 10 6.08 11.30 -2.25
C LYS A 10 4.56 11.14 -2.32
N GLY A 11 3.82 12.24 -2.15
CA GLY A 11 2.38 12.28 -2.38
C GLY A 11 2.03 12.20 -3.88
N GLY A 12 0.82 11.73 -4.21
CA GLY A 12 0.29 11.74 -5.57
C GLY A 12 0.89 10.73 -6.56
N VAL A 13 1.74 9.80 -6.10
CA VAL A 13 2.39 8.80 -6.97
C VAL A 13 1.52 7.56 -7.26
N GLY A 14 0.28 7.54 -6.77
CA GLY A 14 -0.65 6.43 -6.99
C GLY A 14 -0.57 5.30 -5.96
N LYS A 15 -0.14 5.56 -4.71
CA LYS A 15 -0.14 4.55 -3.63
C LYS A 15 -1.51 3.92 -3.44
N THR A 16 -2.50 4.71 -3.05
CA THR A 16 -3.87 4.27 -2.80
C THR A 16 -4.49 3.57 -4.03
N THR A 17 -4.29 4.13 -5.22
CA THR A 17 -4.75 3.50 -6.47
C THR A 17 -4.12 2.13 -6.67
N THR A 18 -2.83 1.99 -6.40
CA THR A 18 -2.11 0.70 -6.49
C THR A 18 -2.63 -0.29 -5.48
N SER A 19 -2.82 0.13 -4.22
CA SER A 19 -3.36 -0.70 -3.14
C SER A 19 -4.73 -1.26 -3.51
N ILE A 20 -5.65 -0.39 -3.95
CA ILE A 20 -7.03 -0.79 -4.32
C ILE A 20 -7.05 -1.65 -5.59
N ALA A 21 -6.22 -1.32 -6.60
CA ALA A 21 -6.15 -2.11 -7.82
C ALA A 21 -5.65 -3.53 -7.57
N LEU A 22 -4.61 -3.69 -6.74
CA LEU A 22 -4.10 -5.01 -6.36
C LEU A 22 -5.14 -5.78 -5.53
N ALA A 23 -5.81 -5.12 -4.57
CA ALA A 23 -6.86 -5.74 -3.77
C ALA A 23 -8.02 -6.23 -4.64
N GLY A 24 -8.50 -5.41 -5.57
CA GLY A 24 -9.58 -5.77 -6.49
C GLY A 24 -9.23 -6.96 -7.38
N LEU A 25 -8.01 -7.01 -7.90
CA LEU A 25 -7.55 -8.13 -8.74
C LEU A 25 -7.36 -9.42 -7.93
N LEU A 26 -6.94 -9.35 -6.68
CA LEU A 26 -6.88 -10.51 -5.78
C LEU A 26 -8.28 -11.01 -5.44
N ALA A 27 -9.23 -10.11 -5.16
CA ALA A 27 -10.63 -10.44 -4.91
C ALA A 27 -11.28 -11.09 -6.15
N GLU A 28 -11.02 -10.58 -7.35
CA GLU A 28 -11.43 -11.19 -8.61
C GLU A 28 -10.88 -12.61 -8.78
N ALA A 29 -9.65 -12.87 -8.30
CA ALA A 29 -9.06 -14.21 -8.26
C ALA A 29 -9.59 -15.08 -7.09
N GLY A 30 -10.67 -14.66 -6.43
CA GLY A 30 -11.33 -15.41 -5.35
C GLY A 30 -10.67 -15.31 -3.97
N LYS A 31 -9.70 -14.40 -3.78
CA LYS A 31 -9.01 -14.24 -2.49
C LYS A 31 -9.77 -13.31 -1.56
N ARG A 32 -9.73 -13.60 -0.25
CA ARG A 32 -10.23 -12.71 0.80
C ARG A 32 -9.11 -11.72 1.14
N VAL A 33 -9.41 -10.44 1.05
CA VAL A 33 -8.42 -9.36 1.19
C VAL A 33 -8.84 -8.39 2.29
N VAL A 34 -7.94 -8.08 3.19
CA VAL A 34 -8.08 -6.90 4.05
C VAL A 34 -7.20 -5.79 3.51
N VAL A 35 -7.78 -4.62 3.29
CA VAL A 35 -7.03 -3.40 2.98
C VAL A 35 -6.92 -2.56 4.23
N VAL A 36 -5.73 -2.03 4.51
CA VAL A 36 -5.44 -1.25 5.71
C VAL A 36 -5.05 0.15 5.28
N ASP A 37 -5.83 1.13 5.67
CA ASP A 37 -5.55 2.54 5.40
C ASP A 37 -4.80 3.15 6.60
N LEU A 38 -3.51 3.42 6.44
CA LEU A 38 -2.68 4.07 7.46
C LEU A 38 -2.37 5.54 7.13
N ASP A 39 -2.87 6.06 6.00
CA ASP A 39 -2.69 7.48 5.71
C ASP A 39 -3.74 8.30 6.49
N PRO A 40 -3.34 9.24 7.37
CA PRO A 40 -4.27 10.11 8.08
C PRO A 40 -5.24 10.89 7.20
N HIS A 41 -4.90 11.08 5.91
CA HIS A 41 -5.82 11.69 4.95
C HIS A 41 -7.01 10.81 4.59
N GLY A 42 -6.97 9.51 4.94
CA GLY A 42 -8.08 8.58 4.74
C GLY A 42 -8.49 8.40 3.29
N SER A 43 -7.55 8.49 2.34
CA SER A 43 -7.88 8.44 0.91
C SER A 43 -8.50 7.12 0.48
N MET A 44 -8.06 5.98 1.04
CA MET A 44 -8.66 4.68 0.77
C MET A 44 -10.01 4.54 1.47
N THR A 45 -10.12 5.05 2.69
CA THR A 45 -11.34 5.07 3.48
C THR A 45 -12.44 5.83 2.74
N SER A 46 -12.12 7.05 2.27
CA SER A 46 -13.03 7.86 1.46
C SER A 46 -13.37 7.22 0.11
N TYR A 47 -12.41 6.53 -0.49
CA TYR A 47 -12.62 5.81 -1.76
C TYR A 47 -13.76 4.79 -1.64
N PHE A 48 -13.84 4.07 -0.52
CA PHE A 48 -14.90 3.09 -0.26
C PHE A 48 -16.17 3.68 0.37
N GLY A 49 -16.30 5.02 0.37
CA GLY A 49 -17.52 5.72 0.77
C GLY A 49 -17.67 5.96 2.27
N HIS A 50 -16.60 5.77 3.05
CA HIS A 50 -16.58 6.08 4.49
C HIS A 50 -15.89 7.44 4.72
N ASP A 51 -16.45 8.25 5.63
CA ASP A 51 -15.86 9.54 5.96
C ASP A 51 -14.87 9.39 7.13
N PRO A 52 -13.54 9.57 6.91
CA PRO A 52 -12.53 9.39 7.94
C PRO A 52 -12.64 10.38 9.10
N ASP A 53 -13.34 11.50 8.93
CA ASP A 53 -13.56 12.51 9.97
C ASP A 53 -14.78 12.19 10.85
N MET A 54 -15.68 11.30 10.39
CA MET A 54 -16.93 10.96 11.08
C MET A 54 -16.91 9.54 11.68
N LEU A 55 -15.86 8.76 11.45
CA LEU A 55 -15.75 7.42 12.03
C LEU A 55 -15.47 7.47 13.52
N GLU A 56 -16.31 6.77 14.31
CA GLU A 56 -16.10 6.58 15.75
C GLU A 56 -14.89 5.69 16.04
N HIS A 57 -14.64 4.71 15.18
CA HIS A 57 -13.57 3.73 15.31
C HIS A 57 -12.75 3.57 14.01
N SER A 58 -11.44 3.41 14.17
CA SER A 58 -10.51 3.31 13.05
C SER A 58 -9.22 2.59 13.43
N CYS A 59 -8.24 2.54 12.52
CA CYS A 59 -6.86 2.10 12.83
C CYS A 59 -6.25 2.82 14.03
N PHE A 60 -6.69 4.04 14.36
CA PHE A 60 -6.19 4.78 15.52
C PHE A 60 -6.40 4.02 16.84
N ASP A 61 -7.54 3.33 16.99
CA ASP A 61 -7.88 2.57 18.20
C ASP A 61 -6.86 1.47 18.51
N LEU A 62 -6.23 0.91 17.48
CA LEU A 62 -5.19 -0.11 17.64
C LEU A 62 -3.95 0.41 18.39
N PHE A 63 -3.69 1.70 18.33
CA PHE A 63 -2.51 2.34 18.92
C PHE A 63 -2.72 2.87 20.35
N LEU A 64 -3.96 2.91 20.84
CA LEU A 64 -4.29 3.53 22.14
C LEU A 64 -3.64 2.83 23.34
N ASN A 65 -3.36 1.52 23.24
CA ASN A 65 -2.86 0.72 24.34
C ASN A 65 -1.32 0.52 24.32
N LYS A 66 -0.56 1.53 23.94
CA LYS A 66 0.94 1.54 24.00
C LYS A 66 1.60 0.32 23.34
N GLY A 67 1.04 -0.13 22.20
CA GLY A 67 1.56 -1.26 21.43
C GLY A 67 1.00 -2.64 21.83
N PHE A 68 0.09 -2.72 22.79
CA PHE A 68 -0.75 -3.88 23.00
C PHE A 68 -2.01 -3.76 22.13
N VAL A 69 -2.41 -4.82 21.44
CA VAL A 69 -3.63 -4.88 20.64
C VAL A 69 -4.60 -5.82 21.31
N PRO A 70 -5.74 -5.35 21.84
CA PRO A 70 -6.74 -6.19 22.47
C PRO A 70 -7.25 -7.29 21.52
N ASP A 71 -7.54 -8.45 22.08
CA ASP A 71 -8.06 -9.58 21.32
C ASP A 71 -9.42 -9.26 20.69
N GLY A 72 -9.53 -9.57 19.39
CA GLY A 72 -10.74 -9.33 18.60
C GLY A 72 -10.93 -7.88 18.13
N LEU A 73 -10.20 -6.90 18.68
CA LEU A 73 -10.33 -5.50 18.28
C LEU A 73 -10.15 -5.29 16.77
N PRO A 74 -9.12 -5.84 16.10
CA PRO A 74 -8.95 -5.62 14.67
C PRO A 74 -10.16 -6.08 13.84
N GLY A 75 -10.81 -7.19 14.25
CA GLY A 75 -12.01 -7.69 13.58
C GLY A 75 -13.23 -6.78 13.76
N GLN A 76 -13.37 -6.14 14.92
CA GLN A 76 -14.46 -5.22 15.22
C GLN A 76 -14.35 -3.91 14.44
N LEU A 77 -13.14 -3.52 14.03
CA LEU A 77 -12.88 -2.29 13.27
C LEU A 77 -13.11 -2.44 11.76
N LEU A 78 -13.34 -3.67 11.27
CA LEU A 78 -13.47 -3.91 9.83
C LEU A 78 -14.77 -3.33 9.29
N LEU A 79 -14.65 -2.57 8.20
CA LEU A 79 -15.77 -2.04 7.45
C LEU A 79 -15.94 -2.78 6.12
N PRO A 80 -17.19 -2.90 5.61
CA PRO A 80 -17.45 -3.45 4.30
C PRO A 80 -16.98 -2.50 3.19
N THR A 81 -16.69 -3.06 2.02
CA THR A 81 -16.43 -2.30 0.80
C THR A 81 -17.46 -2.66 -0.29
N SER A 82 -17.31 -2.10 -1.48
CA SER A 82 -18.10 -2.47 -2.65
C SER A 82 -17.88 -3.92 -3.13
N ASP A 83 -16.84 -4.59 -2.66
CA ASP A 83 -16.56 -6.00 -2.93
C ASP A 83 -16.64 -6.83 -1.65
N LYS A 84 -17.50 -7.84 -1.63
CA LYS A 84 -17.70 -8.73 -0.46
C LYS A 84 -16.44 -9.49 -0.03
N ARG A 85 -15.42 -9.59 -0.89
CA ARG A 85 -14.14 -10.23 -0.58
C ARG A 85 -13.09 -9.26 -0.06
N ILE A 86 -13.41 -7.96 -0.03
CA ILE A 86 -12.51 -6.91 0.46
C ILE A 86 -13.13 -6.28 1.71
N SER A 87 -12.42 -6.37 2.83
CA SER A 87 -12.74 -5.64 4.05
C SER A 87 -11.74 -4.51 4.26
N LEU A 88 -12.21 -3.38 4.77
CA LEU A 88 -11.39 -2.20 5.04
C LEU A 88 -11.13 -2.08 6.55
N LEU A 89 -9.88 -1.96 6.93
CA LEU A 89 -9.47 -1.43 8.22
C LEU A 89 -9.23 0.08 8.04
N PRO A 90 -10.16 0.94 8.49
CA PRO A 90 -10.23 2.32 8.03
C PRO A 90 -9.23 3.24 8.73
N SER A 91 -8.86 4.31 8.06
CA SER A 91 -8.13 5.45 8.63
C SER A 91 -9.06 6.44 9.31
N SER A 92 -8.47 7.30 10.14
CA SER A 92 -9.06 8.56 10.58
C SER A 92 -7.99 9.64 10.71
N THR A 93 -8.41 10.90 10.71
CA THR A 93 -7.51 12.06 10.92
C THR A 93 -6.79 12.02 12.27
N ALA A 94 -7.35 11.29 13.25
CA ALA A 94 -6.72 11.05 14.56
C ALA A 94 -5.34 10.37 14.43
N LEU A 95 -5.08 9.58 13.38
CA LEU A 95 -3.77 8.97 13.12
C LEU A 95 -2.64 10.01 12.99
N ALA A 96 -2.94 11.25 12.55
CA ALA A 96 -1.96 12.32 12.49
C ALA A 96 -1.37 12.68 13.87
N THR A 97 -2.09 12.43 14.95
CA THR A 97 -1.60 12.69 16.32
C THR A 97 -0.47 11.73 16.70
N LEU A 98 -0.50 10.48 16.20
CA LEU A 98 0.54 9.49 16.43
C LEU A 98 1.88 9.93 15.84
N GLU A 99 1.87 10.53 14.66
CA GLU A 99 3.09 11.03 14.02
C GLU A 99 3.76 12.17 14.81
N ARG A 100 2.97 12.96 15.55
CA ARG A 100 3.46 14.07 16.36
C ARG A 100 3.92 13.63 17.75
N GLN A 101 3.28 12.63 18.34
CA GLN A 101 3.48 12.23 19.75
C GLN A 101 4.44 11.05 19.92
N SER A 102 4.78 10.32 18.86
CA SER A 102 5.51 9.07 18.94
C SER A 102 7.06 9.14 18.93
N PRO A 103 7.75 10.29 18.80
CA PRO A 103 9.21 10.27 18.89
C PRO A 103 9.66 9.67 20.23
N GLY A 104 10.18 8.43 20.20
CA GLY A 104 10.73 7.75 21.38
C GLY A 104 9.79 6.78 22.13
N GLN A 105 8.54 6.60 21.73
CA GLN A 105 7.68 5.58 22.35
C GLN A 105 8.02 4.17 21.82
N SER A 106 8.59 3.33 22.69
CA SER A 106 8.86 1.93 22.35
C SER A 106 7.57 1.12 22.24
N GLY A 107 7.54 0.15 21.31
CA GLY A 107 6.42 -0.81 21.18
C GLY A 107 5.37 -0.46 20.12
N LEU A 108 5.31 0.79 19.64
CA LEU A 108 4.32 1.19 18.63
C LEU A 108 4.61 0.72 17.19
N GLY A 109 5.85 0.31 16.89
CA GLY A 109 6.27 -0.05 15.53
C GLY A 109 5.70 -1.37 14.99
N LEU A 110 5.06 -2.21 15.82
CA LEU A 110 4.55 -3.54 15.47
C LEU A 110 3.04 -3.70 15.68
N VAL A 111 2.32 -2.61 15.90
CA VAL A 111 0.87 -2.65 16.17
C VAL A 111 0.12 -3.30 15.01
N ILE A 112 0.39 -2.88 13.79
CA ILE A 112 -0.28 -3.45 12.60
C ILE A 112 0.09 -4.92 12.38
N ALA A 113 1.34 -5.31 12.62
CA ALA A 113 1.73 -6.72 12.54
C ALA A 113 0.96 -7.59 13.54
N LYS A 114 0.81 -7.11 14.80
CA LYS A 114 0.02 -7.79 15.83
C LYS A 114 -1.47 -7.84 15.48
N SER A 115 -2.02 -6.75 14.93
CA SER A 115 -3.41 -6.69 14.49
C SER A 115 -3.69 -7.69 13.37
N LEU A 116 -2.83 -7.73 12.35
CA LEU A 116 -2.98 -8.65 11.23
C LEU A 116 -2.77 -10.12 11.66
N ALA A 117 -1.98 -10.38 12.70
CA ALA A 117 -1.83 -11.71 13.26
C ALA A 117 -3.15 -12.26 13.84
N GLN A 118 -4.03 -11.40 14.37
CA GLN A 118 -5.36 -11.82 14.84
C GLN A 118 -6.32 -12.14 13.68
N LEU A 119 -6.11 -11.55 12.49
CA LEU A 119 -6.94 -11.74 11.29
C LEU A 119 -6.39 -12.82 10.34
N TRP A 120 -5.37 -13.56 10.76
CA TRP A 120 -4.59 -14.45 9.88
C TRP A 120 -5.41 -15.54 9.18
N GLN A 121 -6.43 -16.07 9.84
CA GLN A 121 -7.28 -17.14 9.30
C GLN A 121 -8.43 -16.63 8.43
N ASP A 122 -8.80 -15.36 8.59
CA ASP A 122 -9.96 -14.76 7.91
C ASP A 122 -9.64 -14.25 6.51
N PHE A 123 -8.36 -13.90 6.27
CA PHE A 123 -7.92 -13.29 5.01
C PHE A 123 -6.73 -14.04 4.40
N ASP A 124 -6.71 -14.03 3.06
CA ASP A 124 -5.60 -14.60 2.28
C ASP A 124 -4.49 -13.57 2.05
N TYR A 125 -4.88 -12.28 1.94
CA TYR A 125 -3.98 -11.15 1.75
C TYR A 125 -4.36 -9.95 2.62
N ALA A 126 -3.33 -9.21 3.04
CA ALA A 126 -3.47 -7.85 3.57
C ALA A 126 -2.69 -6.88 2.68
N ILE A 127 -3.29 -5.76 2.29
CA ILE A 127 -2.63 -4.69 1.54
C ILE A 127 -2.68 -3.42 2.37
N ILE A 128 -1.50 -2.89 2.70
CA ILE A 128 -1.36 -1.73 3.56
C ILE A 128 -1.03 -0.51 2.69
N ASP A 129 -1.91 0.48 2.68
CA ASP A 129 -1.64 1.81 2.13
C ASP A 129 -0.98 2.70 3.17
N SER A 130 0.17 3.28 2.87
CA SER A 130 0.97 4.02 3.83
C SER A 130 0.93 5.52 3.61
N PRO A 131 1.11 6.34 4.67
CA PRO A 131 1.30 7.78 4.51
C PRO A 131 2.60 8.11 3.77
N PRO A 132 2.72 9.34 3.21
CA PRO A 132 3.95 9.79 2.55
C PRO A 132 5.06 10.17 3.53
N LEU A 133 4.77 10.29 4.83
CA LEU A 133 5.73 10.70 5.84
C LEU A 133 6.43 9.50 6.47
N LEU A 134 7.73 9.64 6.73
CA LEU A 134 8.49 8.66 7.50
C LEU A 134 8.22 8.89 8.99
N GLY A 135 7.30 8.11 9.53
CA GLY A 135 6.94 8.12 10.93
C GLY A 135 6.50 6.75 11.41
N VAL A 136 5.83 6.70 12.56
CA VAL A 136 5.42 5.43 13.18
C VAL A 136 4.47 4.62 12.29
N LEU A 137 3.62 5.28 11.51
CA LEU A 137 2.66 4.61 10.62
C LEU A 137 3.35 3.93 9.45
N MET A 138 4.30 4.61 8.77
CA MET A 138 5.09 3.98 7.71
C MET A 138 5.95 2.84 8.26
N VAL A 139 6.55 2.99 9.44
CA VAL A 139 7.29 1.90 10.11
C VAL A 139 6.40 0.69 10.34
N ASN A 140 5.16 0.88 10.82
CA ASN A 140 4.18 -0.20 10.99
C ASN A 140 3.86 -0.90 9.67
N ALA A 141 3.63 -0.14 8.60
CA ALA A 141 3.35 -0.70 7.28
C ALA A 141 4.50 -1.61 6.81
N LEU A 142 5.74 -1.11 6.90
CA LEU A 142 6.92 -1.84 6.44
C LEU A 142 7.27 -3.02 7.36
N ALA A 143 7.12 -2.86 8.69
CA ALA A 143 7.41 -3.92 9.65
C ALA A 143 6.44 -5.12 9.53
N ALA A 144 5.17 -4.86 9.24
CA ALA A 144 4.14 -5.88 9.06
C ALA A 144 4.28 -6.64 7.74
N SER A 145 4.97 -6.09 6.74
CA SER A 145 4.93 -6.57 5.36
C SER A 145 5.99 -7.60 5.02
N GLN A 146 5.66 -8.46 4.06
CA GLN A 146 6.55 -9.48 3.47
C GLN A 146 7.00 -9.07 2.05
N GLN A 147 6.34 -8.08 1.44
CA GLN A 147 6.71 -7.51 0.14
C GLN A 147 6.25 -6.05 0.07
N LEU A 148 7.02 -5.23 -0.62
CA LEU A 148 6.76 -3.80 -0.77
C LEU A 148 6.65 -3.42 -2.25
N ALA A 149 5.55 -2.77 -2.63
CA ALA A 149 5.44 -2.04 -3.88
C ALA A 149 5.74 -0.56 -3.64
N ILE A 150 6.64 0.01 -4.46
CA ILE A 150 7.01 1.43 -4.39
C ILE A 150 6.53 2.12 -5.69
N PRO A 151 5.32 2.66 -5.73
CA PRO A 151 4.85 3.44 -6.87
C PRO A 151 5.68 4.70 -7.04
N VAL A 152 6.20 4.92 -8.24
CA VAL A 152 7.03 6.09 -8.57
C VAL A 152 6.50 6.74 -9.84
N GLN A 153 6.02 7.97 -9.72
CA GLN A 153 5.60 8.74 -10.88
C GLN A 153 6.78 8.97 -11.83
N THR A 154 6.56 8.81 -13.13
CA THR A 154 7.61 8.98 -14.14
C THR A 154 7.88 10.46 -14.44
N GLU A 155 8.36 11.19 -13.42
CA GLU A 155 8.81 12.58 -13.50
C GLU A 155 10.12 12.80 -12.73
N PHE A 156 10.89 13.80 -13.11
CA PHE A 156 12.27 14.01 -12.62
C PHE A 156 12.37 14.06 -11.08
N LEU A 157 11.49 14.79 -10.40
CA LEU A 157 11.53 14.92 -8.94
C LEU A 157 11.15 13.63 -8.19
N ALA A 158 10.52 12.69 -8.85
CA ALA A 158 10.11 11.43 -8.22
C ALA A 158 11.31 10.52 -7.90
N VAL A 159 12.40 10.61 -8.67
CA VAL A 159 13.63 9.82 -8.42
C VAL A 159 14.23 10.19 -7.07
N LYS A 160 14.29 11.47 -6.71
CA LYS A 160 14.78 11.91 -5.39
C LYS A 160 13.91 11.40 -4.23
N GLY A 161 12.58 11.31 -4.45
CA GLY A 161 11.67 10.70 -3.48
C GLY A 161 11.93 9.21 -3.29
N LEU A 162 12.25 8.52 -4.39
CA LEU A 162 12.62 7.09 -4.35
C LEU A 162 13.92 6.85 -3.57
N GLU A 163 14.97 7.65 -3.78
CA GLU A 163 16.22 7.54 -3.03
C GLU A 163 15.98 7.60 -1.52
N ARG A 164 15.13 8.55 -1.06
CA ARG A 164 14.75 8.64 0.35
C ARG A 164 14.04 7.38 0.83
N MET A 165 13.13 6.84 0.03
CA MET A 165 12.38 5.62 0.37
C MET A 165 13.31 4.41 0.49
N VAL A 166 14.25 4.25 -0.45
CA VAL A 166 15.25 3.16 -0.43
C VAL A 166 16.17 3.28 0.79
N ASN A 167 16.62 4.50 1.15
CA ASN A 167 17.40 4.74 2.36
C ASN A 167 16.62 4.38 3.62
N THR A 168 15.34 4.74 3.69
CA THR A 168 14.46 4.36 4.79
C THR A 168 14.33 2.85 4.90
N LEU A 169 14.12 2.17 3.77
CA LEU A 169 14.03 0.72 3.73
C LEU A 169 15.33 0.06 4.21
N ALA A 170 16.49 0.59 3.82
CA ALA A 170 17.79 0.11 4.29
C ALA A 170 17.93 0.25 5.82
N MET A 171 17.43 1.34 6.41
CA MET A 171 17.40 1.51 7.87
C MET A 171 16.51 0.46 8.56
N ILE A 172 15.32 0.23 8.06
CA ILE A 172 14.37 -0.75 8.61
C ILE A 172 14.92 -2.17 8.47
N ASN A 173 15.55 -2.48 7.35
CA ASN A 173 16.12 -3.80 7.10
C ASN A 173 17.27 -4.17 8.06
N ARG A 174 17.93 -3.19 8.71
CA ARG A 174 18.93 -3.48 9.76
C ARG A 174 18.35 -4.19 10.99
N SER A 175 17.07 -3.98 11.29
CA SER A 175 16.36 -4.63 12.40
C SER A 175 15.60 -5.89 11.98
N ARG A 176 15.53 -6.21 10.69
CA ARG A 176 14.83 -7.40 10.17
C ARG A 176 15.79 -8.59 10.02
N LYS A 177 15.31 -9.79 10.35
CA LYS A 177 16.06 -11.03 10.08
C LYS A 177 16.20 -11.32 8.58
N VAL A 178 15.17 -10.96 7.81
CA VAL A 178 15.14 -11.10 6.35
C VAL A 178 14.82 -9.72 5.78
N PRO A 179 15.63 -9.21 4.85
CA PRO A 179 15.34 -7.93 4.19
C PRO A 179 13.97 -7.95 3.52
N LEU A 180 13.24 -6.84 3.57
CA LEU A 180 11.94 -6.69 2.91
C LEU A 180 12.19 -6.56 1.40
N PRO A 181 11.76 -7.52 0.58
CA PRO A 181 11.86 -7.42 -0.86
C PRO A 181 10.94 -6.30 -1.37
N TYR A 182 11.39 -5.57 -2.39
CA TYR A 182 10.63 -4.47 -2.93
C TYR A 182 10.68 -4.41 -4.45
N THR A 183 9.57 -3.92 -5.02
CA THR A 183 9.43 -3.67 -6.47
C THR A 183 9.13 -2.20 -6.68
N ILE A 184 9.94 -1.51 -7.47
CA ILE A 184 9.68 -0.15 -7.93
C ILE A 184 8.70 -0.24 -9.09
N VAL A 185 7.56 0.43 -8.95
CA VAL A 185 6.45 0.42 -9.91
C VAL A 185 6.38 1.79 -10.59
N PRO A 186 6.86 1.94 -11.85
CA PRO A 186 6.69 3.18 -12.60
C PRO A 186 5.20 3.46 -12.83
N THR A 187 4.71 4.62 -12.39
CA THR A 187 3.29 5.02 -12.47
C THR A 187 3.10 6.31 -13.25
N LEU A 188 1.85 6.59 -13.63
CA LEU A 188 1.45 7.80 -14.35
C LEU A 188 2.31 8.03 -15.62
N PHE A 189 2.71 6.94 -16.24
CA PHE A 189 3.55 6.99 -17.43
C PHE A 189 2.77 7.52 -18.63
N ASP A 190 3.32 8.56 -19.26
CA ASP A 190 2.80 9.10 -20.51
C ASP A 190 3.91 9.05 -21.60
N ARG A 191 3.75 8.10 -22.54
CA ARG A 191 4.71 7.90 -23.65
C ARG A 191 4.89 9.12 -24.57
N ARG A 192 3.98 10.10 -24.51
CA ARG A 192 4.02 11.30 -25.34
C ARG A 192 5.01 12.33 -24.80
N THR A 193 5.44 12.18 -23.55
CA THR A 193 6.33 13.17 -22.90
C THR A 193 7.76 12.64 -22.78
N GLN A 194 8.72 13.47 -23.14
CA GLN A 194 10.16 13.17 -22.99
C GLN A 194 10.54 12.98 -21.52
N ALA A 195 9.88 13.73 -20.62
CA ALA A 195 10.10 13.62 -19.18
C ALA A 195 9.78 12.20 -18.67
N SER A 196 8.62 11.63 -19.03
CA SER A 196 8.25 10.26 -18.63
C SER A 196 9.21 9.22 -19.22
N MET A 197 9.57 9.36 -20.49
CA MET A 197 10.49 8.43 -21.16
C MET A 197 11.89 8.48 -20.52
N GLY A 198 12.42 9.66 -20.30
CA GLY A 198 13.75 9.86 -19.69
C GLY A 198 13.78 9.35 -18.23
N THR A 199 12.73 9.64 -17.45
CA THR A 199 12.65 9.17 -16.07
C THR A 199 12.52 7.65 -15.98
N LEU A 200 11.72 7.03 -16.85
CA LEU A 200 11.61 5.57 -16.89
C LEU A 200 12.96 4.91 -17.19
N LYS A 201 13.72 5.47 -18.14
CA LYS A 201 15.08 5.00 -18.46
C LYS A 201 16.00 5.15 -17.25
N LEU A 202 16.01 6.34 -16.61
CA LEU A 202 16.83 6.60 -15.43
C LEU A 202 16.52 5.62 -14.28
N LEU A 203 15.25 5.34 -14.02
CA LEU A 203 14.85 4.37 -12.99
C LEU A 203 15.42 2.98 -13.29
N ARG A 204 15.32 2.53 -14.54
CA ARG A 204 15.83 1.21 -14.96
C ARG A 204 17.35 1.11 -14.89
N ASP A 205 18.05 2.18 -15.26
CA ASP A 205 19.49 2.25 -15.19
C ASP A 205 20.01 2.31 -13.74
N SER A 206 19.28 3.00 -12.84
CA SER A 206 19.66 3.16 -11.43
C SER A 206 19.28 1.97 -10.53
N TYR A 207 18.21 1.25 -10.87
CA TYR A 207 17.65 0.15 -10.05
C TYR A 207 17.28 -1.06 -10.91
N PRO A 208 18.20 -1.64 -11.69
CA PRO A 208 17.90 -2.66 -12.71
C PRO A 208 17.20 -3.90 -12.15
N GLU A 209 17.55 -4.32 -10.92
CA GLU A 209 17.02 -5.50 -10.26
C GLU A 209 15.64 -5.27 -9.59
N HIS A 210 15.27 -4.01 -9.37
CA HIS A 210 14.08 -3.66 -8.56
C HIS A 210 12.97 -3.00 -9.37
N VAL A 211 13.26 -2.44 -10.54
CA VAL A 211 12.24 -1.78 -11.36
C VAL A 211 11.46 -2.81 -12.16
N TRP A 212 10.15 -2.86 -11.92
CA TRP A 212 9.25 -3.65 -12.73
C TRP A 212 9.37 -3.26 -14.21
N LYS A 213 9.51 -4.27 -15.08
CA LYS A 213 9.83 -4.08 -16.50
C LYS A 213 8.75 -3.35 -17.32
N ALA A 214 7.49 -3.35 -16.83
CA ALA A 214 6.42 -2.57 -17.42
C ALA A 214 6.17 -1.25 -16.65
N TYR A 215 4.99 -0.66 -16.78
CA TYR A 215 4.59 0.59 -16.11
C TYR A 215 3.07 0.68 -16.02
N ILE A 216 2.58 1.52 -15.10
CA ILE A 216 1.16 1.90 -15.03
C ILE A 216 0.99 3.20 -15.83
N PRO A 217 0.19 3.17 -16.92
CA PRO A 217 -0.03 4.36 -17.75
C PRO A 217 -0.94 5.37 -17.05
N VAL A 218 -0.92 6.61 -17.52
CA VAL A 218 -2.00 7.56 -17.24
C VAL A 218 -3.31 6.98 -17.82
N ASP A 219 -4.30 6.77 -16.94
CA ASP A 219 -5.60 6.24 -17.31
C ASP A 219 -6.70 6.92 -16.46
N THR A 220 -7.61 7.64 -17.13
CA THR A 220 -8.72 8.34 -16.46
C THR A 220 -9.72 7.37 -15.83
N ARG A 221 -9.84 6.14 -16.35
CA ARG A 221 -10.71 5.10 -15.79
C ARG A 221 -10.39 4.75 -14.35
N LEU A 222 -9.12 4.88 -13.94
CA LEU A 222 -8.72 4.69 -12.54
C LEU A 222 -9.31 5.77 -11.61
N ARG A 223 -9.44 7.02 -12.11
CA ARG A 223 -10.10 8.12 -11.38
C ARG A 223 -11.62 7.96 -11.37
N ASP A 224 -12.19 7.52 -12.49
CA ASP A 224 -13.63 7.28 -12.59
C ASP A 224 -14.07 6.16 -11.64
N ALA A 225 -13.25 5.10 -11.51
CA ALA A 225 -13.46 4.02 -10.54
C ALA A 225 -13.50 4.55 -9.09
N SER A 226 -12.56 5.45 -8.74
CA SER A 226 -12.53 6.10 -7.43
C SER A 226 -13.82 6.88 -7.14
N ARG A 227 -14.32 7.62 -8.12
CA ARG A 227 -15.59 8.37 -7.98
C ARG A 227 -16.79 7.44 -7.78
N ALA A 228 -16.74 6.25 -8.36
CA ALA A 228 -17.80 5.25 -8.24
C ALA A 228 -17.71 4.39 -6.96
N GLY A 229 -16.63 4.49 -6.18
CA GLY A 229 -16.38 3.63 -5.02
C GLY A 229 -16.13 2.15 -5.37
N LEU A 230 -15.81 1.86 -6.64
CA LEU A 230 -15.58 0.51 -7.16
C LEU A 230 -14.09 0.25 -7.34
N THR A 231 -13.62 -0.98 -7.14
CA THR A 231 -12.24 -1.27 -7.53
C THR A 231 -12.05 -1.06 -9.04
N PRO A 232 -10.84 -0.70 -9.52
CA PRO A 232 -10.62 -0.48 -10.94
C PRO A 232 -11.06 -1.65 -11.83
N SER A 233 -10.85 -2.90 -11.37
CA SER A 233 -11.25 -4.10 -12.11
C SER A 233 -12.77 -4.33 -12.13
N GLN A 234 -13.51 -3.91 -11.10
CA GLN A 234 -14.98 -3.91 -11.12
C GLN A 234 -15.54 -2.83 -12.03
N PHE A 235 -14.91 -1.66 -12.07
CA PHE A 235 -15.38 -0.53 -12.86
C PHE A 235 -15.15 -0.72 -14.37
N ASP A 236 -13.92 -1.08 -14.76
CA ASP A 236 -13.58 -1.35 -16.17
C ASP A 236 -12.40 -2.32 -16.28
N ASN A 237 -12.68 -3.62 -16.32
CA ASN A 237 -11.68 -4.68 -16.30
C ASN A 237 -10.81 -4.75 -17.58
N LYS A 238 -11.15 -3.99 -18.60
CA LYS A 238 -10.44 -3.92 -19.90
C LYS A 238 -9.64 -2.63 -20.05
N SER A 239 -9.72 -1.69 -19.10
CA SER A 239 -8.93 -0.45 -19.15
C SER A 239 -7.44 -0.73 -19.17
N ARG A 240 -6.67 0.17 -19.78
CA ARG A 240 -5.21 0.03 -19.87
C ARG A 240 -4.54 -0.02 -18.50
N GLY A 241 -5.04 0.76 -17.57
CA GLY A 241 -4.57 0.77 -16.18
C GLY A 241 -4.77 -0.58 -15.50
N VAL A 242 -5.96 -1.18 -15.61
CA VAL A 242 -6.27 -2.48 -15.02
C VAL A 242 -5.44 -3.60 -15.65
N LEU A 243 -5.28 -3.61 -16.97
CA LEU A 243 -4.44 -4.59 -17.66
C LEU A 243 -2.97 -4.49 -17.20
N ALA A 244 -2.46 -3.26 -16.98
CA ALA A 244 -1.13 -3.05 -16.44
C ALA A 244 -1.03 -3.58 -14.99
N TYR A 245 -2.02 -3.29 -14.12
CA TYR A 245 -2.04 -3.82 -12.76
C TYR A 245 -2.15 -5.36 -12.72
N ARG A 246 -2.85 -6.01 -13.65
CA ARG A 246 -2.84 -7.48 -13.77
C ARG A 246 -1.44 -8.03 -14.03
N THR A 247 -0.68 -7.33 -14.87
CA THR A 247 0.71 -7.71 -15.15
C THR A 247 1.61 -7.49 -13.95
N LEU A 248 1.38 -6.40 -13.19
CA LEU A 248 2.08 -6.13 -11.93
C LEU A 248 1.75 -7.21 -10.89
N LEU A 249 0.47 -7.56 -10.73
CA LEU A 249 0.06 -8.61 -9.80
C LEU A 249 0.76 -9.94 -10.11
N LYS A 250 0.80 -10.35 -11.38
CA LYS A 250 1.53 -11.57 -11.81
C LYS A 250 3.01 -11.51 -11.42
N HIS A 251 3.66 -10.39 -11.67
CA HIS A 251 5.07 -10.17 -11.31
C HIS A 251 5.28 -10.32 -9.78
N MET A 252 4.48 -9.63 -8.97
CA MET A 252 4.58 -9.71 -7.50
C MET A 252 4.34 -11.12 -6.97
N LEU A 253 3.40 -11.86 -7.55
CA LEU A 253 3.14 -13.25 -7.16
C LEU A 253 4.32 -14.19 -7.53
N THR A 254 5.00 -13.93 -8.65
CA THR A 254 6.16 -14.74 -9.08
C THR A 254 7.38 -14.47 -8.19
N GLU A 255 7.67 -13.22 -7.85
CA GLU A 255 8.78 -12.87 -6.93
C GLU A 255 8.62 -13.52 -5.56
N GLN A 256 7.39 -13.66 -5.07
CA GLN A 256 7.11 -14.35 -3.82
C GLN A 256 7.49 -15.83 -3.84
N LEU A 257 7.29 -16.51 -4.96
CA LEU A 257 7.65 -17.93 -5.09
C LEU A 257 9.16 -18.14 -5.06
N VAL A 258 9.92 -17.23 -5.65
CA VAL A 258 11.39 -17.28 -5.67
C VAL A 258 11.97 -17.00 -4.26
N GLY A 259 11.41 -16.05 -3.52
CA GLY A 259 11.86 -15.73 -2.15
C GLY A 259 11.52 -16.79 -1.08
N GLN A 260 10.68 -17.77 -1.39
CA GLN A 260 10.36 -18.90 -0.48
C GLN A 260 11.25 -20.13 -0.70
N VAL A 261 12.00 -20.18 -1.78
CA VAL A 261 12.87 -21.31 -2.17
C VAL A 261 14.35 -21.02 -1.84
N ALA A 262 14.70 -19.78 -1.55
CA ALA A 262 16.01 -19.36 -1.11
C ALA A 262 16.08 -19.20 0.42
#